data_54d120a618ebca5bd285753e04ed48f0
#
_entry.id   54d120a618ebca5bd285753e04ed48f0
#
_cell.length_a   1.000
_cell.length_b   1.000
_cell.length_c   1.000
_cell.angle_alpha   90.00
_cell.angle_beta   90.00
_cell.angle_gamma   90.00
#
_symmetry.space_group_name_H-M   'P 1'
#
loop_
_entity.id
_entity.type
_entity.pdbx_description
1 polymer ?
#
loop_
_entity_poly.entity_id
_entity_poly.type
_entity_poly.pdbx_seq_one_letter_code
_entity_poly.pdbx_strand_id
1 'polypeptide(L)'
;DFLYRWGNPENYGRGDESDRILGDQHSINWIPHGYPGEGNLILFNNFHENSQSAVLEFITSLEDGQYQLEAGEPYGPETWEWLYTGDITTPMQGGAFRLPNGNTLITQTHTSKILEVDMDGNVVWEYQYESEFGSSWIARAQKYSPDYLIDTNLGDLNSDGTLNILDIV
;
A
#
# COMPACT_ATOMS: atom_id res chain seq x y z
N ASP A 1 3.10 22.80 -8.65
CA ASP A 1 4.22 21.94 -9.09
C ASP A 1 4.13 20.62 -8.35
N PHE A 2 4.61 19.54 -9.00
CA PHE A 2 4.76 18.24 -8.34
C PHE A 2 6.11 18.23 -7.64
N LEU A 3 6.14 17.73 -6.40
CA LEU A 3 7.37 17.61 -5.63
C LEU A 3 8.17 16.36 -5.99
N TYR A 4 7.46 15.30 -6.39
CA TYR A 4 8.05 14.00 -6.71
C TYR A 4 7.18 13.26 -7.73
N ARG A 5 7.83 12.51 -8.62
CA ARG A 5 7.18 11.61 -9.59
C ARG A 5 8.01 10.35 -9.72
N TRP A 6 7.36 9.21 -9.80
CA TRP A 6 8.03 7.93 -9.97
C TRP A 6 7.22 6.98 -10.86
N GLY A 7 7.93 6.10 -11.56
CA GLY A 7 7.34 4.95 -12.26
C GLY A 7 6.92 5.17 -13.70
N ASN A 8 6.87 6.42 -14.19
CA ASN A 8 6.68 6.72 -15.62
C ASN A 8 7.38 8.04 -16.00
N PRO A 9 8.70 8.00 -16.27
CA PRO A 9 9.48 9.21 -16.54
C PRO A 9 9.14 9.91 -17.85
N GLU A 10 8.59 9.23 -18.84
CA GLU A 10 8.11 9.84 -20.08
C GLU A 10 7.11 10.98 -19.83
N ASN A 11 6.23 10.83 -18.81
CA ASN A 11 5.21 11.83 -18.47
C ASN A 11 5.77 13.21 -18.05
N TYR A 12 7.05 13.31 -17.78
CA TYR A 12 7.73 14.58 -17.46
C TYR A 12 9.04 14.79 -18.23
N GLY A 13 9.17 14.10 -19.38
CA GLY A 13 10.26 14.29 -20.33
C GLY A 13 11.62 13.80 -19.83
N ARG A 14 11.66 12.74 -19.05
CA ARG A 14 12.86 12.15 -18.44
C ARG A 14 13.04 10.67 -18.79
N GLY A 15 12.65 10.27 -19.97
CA GLY A 15 12.72 8.90 -20.44
C GLY A 15 11.71 8.63 -21.54
N ASP A 16 11.52 7.36 -21.86
CA ASP A 16 10.55 6.88 -22.82
C ASP A 16 9.67 5.74 -22.25
N GLU A 17 8.83 5.15 -23.09
CA GLU A 17 7.90 4.09 -22.66
C GLU A 17 8.62 2.86 -22.09
N SER A 18 9.87 2.60 -22.51
CA SER A 18 10.64 1.44 -21.99
C SER A 18 11.11 1.63 -20.54
N ASP A 19 11.10 2.87 -20.05
CA ASP A 19 11.44 3.20 -18.65
C ASP A 19 10.21 3.13 -17.72
N ARG A 20 9.06 2.74 -18.25
CA ARG A 20 7.83 2.64 -17.48
C ARG A 20 7.84 1.46 -16.50
N ILE A 21 7.70 1.75 -15.21
CA ILE A 21 7.61 0.76 -14.14
C ILE A 21 6.15 0.47 -13.78
N LEU A 22 5.30 1.52 -13.75
CA LEU A 22 3.94 1.43 -13.24
C LEU A 22 2.89 1.34 -14.36
N GLY A 23 1.95 0.39 -14.22
CA GLY A 23 0.78 0.23 -15.06
C GLY A 23 -0.50 0.24 -14.23
N ASP A 24 -1.29 1.34 -14.31
CA ASP A 24 -2.58 1.53 -13.66
C ASP A 24 -2.53 1.22 -12.14
N GLN A 25 -1.56 1.78 -11.46
CA GLN A 25 -1.33 1.57 -10.04
C GLN A 25 -2.48 2.08 -9.16
N HIS A 26 -2.74 1.37 -8.07
CA HIS A 26 -3.73 1.72 -7.06
C HIS A 26 -3.15 1.65 -5.65
N SER A 27 -3.87 2.28 -4.70
CA SER A 27 -3.63 2.13 -3.27
C SER A 27 -2.23 2.50 -2.79
N ILE A 28 -1.59 3.50 -3.43
CA ILE A 28 -0.31 4.00 -2.90
C ILE A 28 -0.52 4.57 -1.51
N ASN A 29 0.35 4.18 -0.59
CA ASN A 29 0.34 4.69 0.78
C ASN A 29 1.73 4.62 1.41
N TRP A 30 1.94 5.47 2.43
CA TRP A 30 3.12 5.39 3.27
C TRP A 30 3.01 4.22 4.22
N ILE A 31 4.12 3.49 4.42
CA ILE A 31 4.22 2.51 5.49
C ILE A 31 4.29 3.27 6.81
N PRO A 32 3.36 2.97 7.76
CA PRO A 32 3.25 3.75 8.99
C PRO A 32 4.46 3.65 9.91
N HIS A 33 4.60 4.66 10.79
CA HIS A 33 5.59 4.65 11.85
C HIS A 33 5.46 3.40 12.74
N GLY A 34 6.62 2.79 13.08
CA GLY A 34 6.69 1.57 13.86
C GLY A 34 6.47 0.26 13.09
N TYR A 35 6.19 0.32 11.78
CA TYR A 35 6.03 -0.86 10.94
C TYR A 35 7.32 -1.16 10.15
N PRO A 36 7.64 -2.42 9.85
CA PRO A 36 8.76 -2.75 8.97
C PRO A 36 8.63 -2.07 7.62
N GLY A 37 9.68 -1.36 7.20
CA GLY A 37 9.65 -0.50 6.01
C GLY A 37 9.08 0.91 6.28
N GLU A 38 8.97 1.34 7.54
CA GLU A 38 8.51 2.69 7.91
C GLU A 38 9.09 3.79 7.03
N GLY A 39 8.22 4.65 6.52
CA GLY A 39 8.60 5.78 5.67
C GLY A 39 8.82 5.42 4.20
N ASN A 40 8.73 4.15 3.82
CA ASN A 40 8.67 3.73 2.42
C ASN A 40 7.25 3.90 1.87
N LEU A 41 7.15 3.99 0.55
CA LEU A 41 5.88 3.89 -0.16
C LEU A 41 5.62 2.44 -0.56
N ILE A 42 4.36 2.00 -0.41
CA ILE A 42 3.88 0.70 -0.91
C ILE A 42 2.66 0.93 -1.79
N LEU A 43 2.55 0.16 -2.88
CA LEU A 43 1.45 0.28 -3.82
C LEU A 43 1.09 -1.06 -4.48
N PHE A 44 -0.10 -1.13 -5.03
CA PHE A 44 -0.56 -2.20 -5.90
C PHE A 44 -0.42 -1.75 -7.37
N ASN A 45 0.40 -2.45 -8.16
CA ASN A 45 0.62 -2.21 -9.59
C ASN A 45 -0.20 -3.22 -10.40
N ASN A 46 -1.25 -2.76 -11.08
CA ASN A 46 -2.17 -3.66 -11.77
C ASN A 46 -1.55 -4.34 -12.99
N PHE A 47 -0.71 -3.61 -13.72
CA PHE A 47 0.00 -4.13 -14.89
C PHE A 47 1.51 -3.98 -14.70
N HIS A 48 2.10 -4.95 -14.03
CA HIS A 48 3.55 -5.04 -13.87
C HIS A 48 4.16 -5.66 -15.14
N GLU A 49 4.44 -6.93 -15.16
CA GLU A 49 4.95 -7.65 -16.34
C GLU A 49 3.89 -8.60 -16.89
N ASN A 50 3.77 -8.69 -18.22
CA ASN A 50 2.85 -9.62 -18.89
C ASN A 50 1.40 -9.55 -18.38
N SER A 51 0.94 -8.36 -18.01
CA SER A 51 -0.38 -8.11 -17.42
C SER A 51 -0.63 -8.79 -16.05
N GLN A 52 0.40 -9.27 -15.39
CA GLN A 52 0.34 -9.72 -14.01
C GLN A 52 0.37 -8.52 -13.07
N SER A 53 -0.36 -8.58 -11.98
CA SER A 53 -0.28 -7.56 -10.94
C SER A 53 0.90 -7.81 -10.01
N ALA A 54 1.36 -6.74 -9.36
CA ALA A 54 2.43 -6.82 -8.37
C ALA A 54 2.16 -5.88 -7.20
N VAL A 55 2.81 -6.13 -6.07
CA VAL A 55 2.94 -5.15 -5.00
C VAL A 55 4.39 -4.69 -4.94
N LEU A 56 4.58 -3.39 -4.93
CA LEU A 56 5.90 -2.75 -4.90
C LEU A 56 6.04 -1.92 -3.63
N GLU A 57 7.17 -2.05 -2.96
CA GLU A 57 7.63 -1.15 -1.90
C GLU A 57 8.91 -0.46 -2.36
N PHE A 58 9.02 0.85 -2.17
CA PHE A 58 10.22 1.60 -2.54
C PHE A 58 10.49 2.77 -1.61
N ILE A 59 11.77 3.14 -1.52
CA ILE A 59 12.25 4.31 -0.79
C ILE A 59 12.26 5.49 -1.74
N THR A 60 11.64 6.60 -1.35
CA THR A 60 11.70 7.81 -2.17
C THR A 60 13.08 8.47 -2.08
N SER A 61 13.43 9.28 -3.10
CA SER A 61 14.68 10.05 -3.11
C SER A 61 14.64 11.30 -2.19
N LEU A 62 13.99 11.20 -1.03
CA LEU A 62 13.85 12.30 -0.08
C LEU A 62 15.11 12.43 0.79
N GLU A 63 15.85 13.52 0.65
CA GLU A 63 17.01 13.85 1.46
C GLU A 63 16.91 15.29 1.95
N ASP A 64 17.16 15.52 3.23
CA ASP A 64 17.09 16.84 3.87
C ASP A 64 15.78 17.62 3.57
N GLY A 65 14.66 16.91 3.48
CA GLY A 65 13.34 17.49 3.20
C GLY A 65 13.08 17.83 1.74
N GLN A 66 13.94 17.43 0.81
CA GLN A 66 13.81 17.65 -0.62
C GLN A 66 13.96 16.33 -1.41
N TYR A 67 13.10 16.12 -2.39
CA TYR A 67 13.25 15.01 -3.31
C TYR A 67 14.38 15.30 -4.30
N GLN A 68 15.36 14.42 -4.35
CA GLN A 68 16.52 14.57 -5.21
C GLN A 68 16.15 14.27 -6.66
N LEU A 69 16.61 15.13 -7.57
CA LEU A 69 16.46 14.99 -9.01
C LEU A 69 17.72 15.46 -9.70
N GLU A 70 18.46 14.57 -10.30
CA GLU A 70 19.63 14.91 -11.11
C GLU A 70 19.22 15.50 -12.46
N ALA A 71 20.09 16.38 -12.98
CA ALA A 71 19.79 17.06 -14.24
C ALA A 71 19.80 16.09 -15.42
N GLY A 72 18.66 15.89 -16.05
CA GLY A 72 18.49 15.00 -17.19
C GLY A 72 17.93 13.61 -16.81
N GLU A 73 18.06 13.19 -15.54
CA GLU A 73 17.64 11.88 -15.06
C GLU A 73 16.19 11.87 -14.54
N PRO A 74 15.53 10.72 -14.50
CA PRO A 74 14.25 10.58 -13.79
C PRO A 74 14.45 10.65 -12.28
N TYR A 75 13.33 10.83 -11.55
CA TYR A 75 13.36 10.64 -10.10
C TYR A 75 13.67 9.18 -9.75
N GLY A 76 14.60 8.97 -8.83
CA GLY A 76 14.84 7.67 -8.22
C GLY A 76 13.69 7.22 -7.28
N PRO A 77 13.75 5.97 -6.81
CA PRO A 77 14.80 4.99 -7.07
C PRO A 77 14.65 4.33 -8.45
N GLU A 78 15.72 3.70 -8.94
CA GLU A 78 15.68 2.92 -10.19
C GLU A 78 14.93 1.60 -10.03
N THR A 79 14.79 1.11 -8.79
CA THR A 79 14.17 -0.16 -8.45
C THR A 79 13.42 -0.07 -7.11
N TRP A 80 12.90 -1.17 -6.66
CA TRP A 80 12.11 -1.33 -5.43
C TRP A 80 12.89 -2.07 -4.33
N GLU A 81 12.48 -1.88 -3.09
CA GLU A 81 13.02 -2.58 -1.92
C GLU A 81 12.41 -3.98 -1.76
N TRP A 82 11.10 -4.09 -2.06
CA TRP A 82 10.38 -5.34 -1.98
C TRP A 82 9.37 -5.45 -3.12
N LEU A 83 9.28 -6.65 -3.67
CA LEU A 83 8.37 -6.99 -4.76
C LEU A 83 7.63 -8.29 -4.43
N TYR A 84 6.33 -8.28 -4.62
CA TYR A 84 5.51 -9.48 -4.62
C TYR A 84 4.83 -9.64 -5.97
N THR A 85 5.10 -10.77 -6.64
CA THR A 85 4.52 -11.16 -7.94
C THR A 85 3.89 -12.54 -7.87
N GLY A 86 3.32 -12.92 -6.73
CA GLY A 86 2.61 -14.19 -6.59
C GLY A 86 1.39 -14.27 -7.51
N ASP A 87 0.55 -15.28 -7.33
CA ASP A 87 -0.64 -15.47 -8.15
C ASP A 87 -1.71 -14.40 -7.85
N ILE A 88 -1.42 -13.16 -8.27
CA ILE A 88 -2.32 -12.02 -8.18
C ILE A 88 -2.50 -11.39 -9.57
N THR A 89 -3.76 -11.22 -9.97
CA THR A 89 -4.12 -10.53 -11.20
C THR A 89 -5.44 -9.81 -11.03
N THR A 90 -5.42 -8.48 -11.14
CA THR A 90 -6.62 -7.67 -11.16
C THR A 90 -6.40 -6.44 -12.04
N PRO A 91 -7.22 -6.22 -13.09
CA PRO A 91 -6.99 -5.16 -14.07
C PRO A 91 -7.31 -3.76 -13.54
N MET A 92 -7.98 -3.63 -12.41
CA MET A 92 -8.27 -2.34 -11.78
C MET A 92 -8.48 -2.50 -10.28
N GLN A 93 -8.30 -1.40 -9.53
CA GLN A 93 -8.36 -1.38 -8.07
C GLN A 93 -7.30 -2.30 -7.44
N GLY A 94 -7.58 -2.83 -6.26
CA GLY A 94 -6.60 -3.59 -5.49
C GLY A 94 -5.99 -2.76 -4.37
N GLY A 95 -5.34 -3.41 -3.46
CA GLY A 95 -4.74 -2.75 -2.31
C GLY A 95 -3.57 -3.53 -1.74
N ALA A 96 -2.63 -2.79 -1.16
CA ALA A 96 -1.49 -3.35 -0.45
C ALA A 96 -1.20 -2.50 0.78
N PHE A 97 -1.15 -3.14 1.95
CA PHE A 97 -0.90 -2.47 3.23
C PHE A 97 0.08 -3.29 4.05
N ARG A 98 1.18 -2.66 4.46
CA ARG A 98 2.10 -3.25 5.43
C ARG A 98 1.41 -3.39 6.79
N LEU A 99 1.63 -4.51 7.45
CA LEU A 99 1.10 -4.81 8.77
C LEU A 99 2.18 -4.66 9.85
N PRO A 100 1.81 -4.49 11.14
CA PRO A 100 2.77 -4.33 12.23
C PRO A 100 3.76 -5.49 12.38
N ASN A 101 3.35 -6.70 11.99
CA ASN A 101 4.19 -7.91 12.03
C ASN A 101 5.15 -8.05 10.84
N GLY A 102 5.16 -7.08 9.91
CA GLY A 102 5.95 -7.08 8.69
C GLY A 102 5.27 -7.73 7.48
N ASN A 103 4.20 -8.47 7.66
CA ASN A 103 3.45 -9.02 6.54
C ASN A 103 2.76 -7.92 5.73
N THR A 104 2.33 -8.25 4.53
CA THR A 104 1.56 -7.34 3.67
C THR A 104 0.17 -7.91 3.42
N LEU A 105 -0.86 -7.12 3.73
CA LEU A 105 -2.24 -7.43 3.36
C LEU A 105 -2.48 -6.99 1.92
N ILE A 106 -2.87 -7.92 1.05
CA ILE A 106 -3.11 -7.68 -0.37
C ILE A 106 -4.57 -7.96 -0.69
N THR A 107 -5.22 -7.06 -1.42
CA THR A 107 -6.58 -7.25 -1.92
C THR A 107 -6.55 -7.43 -3.43
N GLN A 108 -7.03 -8.58 -3.90
CA GLN A 108 -7.25 -8.88 -5.31
C GLN A 108 -8.73 -8.67 -5.65
N THR A 109 -9.03 -7.51 -6.22
CA THR A 109 -10.41 -7.01 -6.37
C THR A 109 -11.32 -7.95 -7.15
N HIS A 110 -10.93 -8.35 -8.36
CA HIS A 110 -11.80 -9.07 -9.29
C HIS A 110 -12.14 -10.49 -8.87
N THR A 111 -11.26 -11.10 -8.08
CA THR A 111 -11.50 -12.43 -7.53
C THR A 111 -12.06 -12.38 -6.11
N SER A 112 -12.23 -11.17 -5.55
CA SER A 112 -12.66 -10.95 -4.16
C SER A 112 -11.81 -11.73 -3.14
N LYS A 113 -10.51 -11.79 -3.41
CA LYS A 113 -9.53 -12.50 -2.58
C LYS A 113 -8.69 -11.52 -1.77
N ILE A 114 -8.48 -11.84 -0.52
CA ILE A 114 -7.58 -11.10 0.37
C ILE A 114 -6.48 -12.05 0.79
N LEU A 115 -5.23 -11.61 0.68
CA LEU A 115 -4.03 -12.37 1.04
C LEU A 115 -3.27 -11.64 2.12
N GLU A 116 -2.64 -12.38 3.03
CA GLU A 116 -1.54 -11.89 3.86
C GLU A 116 -0.28 -12.65 3.45
N VAL A 117 0.76 -11.91 3.05
CA VAL A 117 2.04 -12.48 2.64
C VAL A 117 3.15 -11.99 3.55
N ASP A 118 4.11 -12.87 3.85
CA ASP A 118 5.30 -12.50 4.62
C ASP A 118 6.34 -11.78 3.74
N MET A 119 7.46 -11.36 4.34
CA MET A 119 8.52 -10.65 3.63
C MET A 119 9.26 -11.54 2.60
N ASP A 120 9.19 -12.87 2.76
CA ASP A 120 9.76 -13.83 1.82
C ASP A 120 8.80 -14.15 0.65
N GLY A 121 7.59 -13.57 0.67
CA GLY A 121 6.57 -13.77 -0.37
C GLY A 121 5.72 -15.03 -0.17
N ASN A 122 5.75 -15.66 1.00
CA ASN A 122 4.87 -16.79 1.29
C ASN A 122 3.49 -16.30 1.71
N VAL A 123 2.44 -16.91 1.17
CA VAL A 123 1.06 -16.66 1.61
C VAL A 123 0.88 -17.34 2.97
N VAL A 124 0.69 -16.53 4.02
CA VAL A 124 0.50 -17.01 5.40
C VAL A 124 -0.97 -17.04 5.82
N TRP A 125 -1.82 -16.32 5.11
CA TRP A 125 -3.27 -16.34 5.30
C TRP A 125 -3.97 -15.91 4.01
N GLU A 126 -5.14 -16.49 3.75
CA GLU A 126 -6.01 -16.06 2.65
C GLU A 126 -7.47 -16.10 3.04
N TYR A 127 -8.25 -15.25 2.42
CA TYR A 127 -9.70 -15.22 2.50
C TYR A 127 -10.30 -15.03 1.10
N GLN A 128 -11.24 -15.90 0.75
CA GLN A 128 -12.02 -15.81 -0.47
C GLN A 128 -13.46 -15.44 -0.12
N TYR A 129 -13.92 -14.30 -0.61
CA TYR A 129 -15.33 -13.95 -0.49
C TYR A 129 -16.12 -14.57 -1.64
N GLU A 130 -17.16 -15.30 -1.28
CA GLU A 130 -18.12 -15.85 -2.22
C GLU A 130 -19.44 -15.10 -2.09
N SER A 131 -19.90 -14.49 -3.18
CA SER A 131 -21.17 -13.77 -3.22
C SER A 131 -22.32 -14.74 -3.54
N GLU A 132 -23.40 -14.65 -2.78
CA GLU A 132 -24.66 -15.36 -3.09
C GLU A 132 -25.32 -14.84 -4.38
N PHE A 133 -24.92 -13.68 -4.87
CA PHE A 133 -25.52 -12.99 -6.03
C PHE A 133 -24.65 -13.01 -7.30
N GLY A 134 -23.62 -13.85 -7.35
CA GLY A 134 -22.69 -13.95 -8.47
C GLY A 134 -21.38 -13.21 -8.22
N SER A 135 -20.83 -12.50 -9.22
CA SER A 135 -19.56 -11.81 -9.07
C SER A 135 -19.64 -10.68 -8.04
N SER A 136 -18.65 -10.63 -7.18
CA SER A 136 -18.45 -9.54 -6.21
C SER A 136 -17.05 -8.99 -6.35
N TRP A 137 -16.86 -7.74 -5.97
CA TRP A 137 -15.57 -7.09 -6.00
C TRP A 137 -15.29 -6.49 -4.63
N ILE A 138 -14.12 -6.77 -4.09
CA ILE A 138 -13.60 -6.10 -2.90
C ILE A 138 -12.59 -5.07 -3.37
N ALA A 139 -12.94 -3.80 -3.30
CA ALA A 139 -12.07 -2.74 -3.79
C ALA A 139 -10.74 -2.68 -3.01
N ARG A 140 -10.82 -2.81 -1.68
CA ARG A 140 -9.69 -2.72 -0.76
C ARG A 140 -10.08 -3.27 0.62
N ALA A 141 -9.16 -3.96 1.28
CA ALA A 141 -9.29 -4.39 2.66
C ALA A 141 -8.23 -3.71 3.55
N GLN A 142 -8.56 -3.53 4.81
CA GLN A 142 -7.64 -3.11 5.86
C GLN A 142 -7.79 -4.04 7.07
N LYS A 143 -6.71 -4.25 7.79
CA LYS A 143 -6.67 -5.07 8.99
C LYS A 143 -6.39 -4.17 10.20
N TYR A 144 -7.24 -4.30 11.21
CA TYR A 144 -7.13 -3.56 12.45
C TYR A 144 -6.82 -4.53 13.59
N SER A 145 -6.22 -4.04 14.68
CA SER A 145 -6.05 -4.85 15.88
C SER A 145 -7.42 -5.23 16.47
N PRO A 146 -7.53 -6.37 17.18
CA PRO A 146 -8.78 -6.78 17.81
C PRO A 146 -9.37 -5.76 18.79
N ASP A 147 -8.52 -4.92 19.35
CA ASP A 147 -8.86 -3.86 20.31
C ASP A 147 -9.04 -2.48 19.66
N TYR A 148 -8.94 -2.38 18.33
CA TYR A 148 -9.08 -1.11 17.58
C TYR A 148 -10.38 -0.35 17.92
N LEU A 149 -11.47 -1.08 18.16
CA LEU A 149 -12.77 -0.50 18.54
C LEU A 149 -13.02 -0.54 20.06
N ILE A 150 -12.06 -1.07 20.83
CA ILE A 150 -12.11 -1.12 22.28
C ILE A 150 -11.21 0.01 22.81
N ASP A 151 -11.43 1.21 22.30
CA ASP A 151 -10.79 2.38 22.90
C ASP A 151 -11.48 2.65 24.25
N THR A 152 -10.80 2.30 25.33
CA THR A 152 -11.25 2.58 26.71
C THR A 152 -11.35 4.07 26.98
N ASN A 153 -10.88 4.90 26.04
CA ASN A 153 -10.91 6.35 26.11
C ASN A 153 -11.98 6.98 25.19
N LEU A 154 -12.80 6.18 24.51
CA LEU A 154 -13.96 6.69 23.77
C LEU A 154 -14.94 7.35 24.75
N GLY A 155 -14.91 8.68 24.77
CA GLY A 155 -15.68 9.49 25.70
C GLY A 155 -14.88 10.08 26.88
N ASP A 156 -13.63 9.73 27.05
CA ASP A 156 -12.70 10.38 27.99
C ASP A 156 -12.15 11.69 27.34
N LEU A 157 -12.97 12.73 27.41
CA LEU A 157 -12.66 14.03 26.79
C LEU A 157 -11.57 14.80 27.53
N ASN A 158 -11.37 14.52 28.81
CA ASN A 158 -10.35 15.16 29.62
C ASN A 158 -9.05 14.36 29.70
N SER A 159 -9.01 13.12 29.13
CA SER A 159 -7.85 12.23 29.07
C SER A 159 -7.28 11.83 30.44
N ASP A 160 -8.16 11.69 31.47
CA ASP A 160 -7.76 11.26 32.81
C ASP A 160 -7.79 9.73 33.01
N GLY A 161 -8.18 8.99 31.97
CA GLY A 161 -8.26 7.51 31.95
C GLY A 161 -9.52 6.95 32.60
N THR A 162 -10.49 7.79 32.94
CA THR A 162 -11.72 7.38 33.65
C THR A 162 -12.95 7.98 32.99
N LEU A 163 -13.83 7.13 32.42
CA LEU A 163 -15.11 7.59 31.90
C LEU A 163 -16.04 8.05 33.02
N ASN A 164 -16.31 9.34 33.08
CA ASN A 164 -17.17 9.92 34.12
C ASN A 164 -17.86 11.21 33.63
N ILE A 165 -18.60 11.91 34.54
CA ILE A 165 -19.33 13.12 34.18
C ILE A 165 -18.46 14.29 33.73
N LEU A 166 -17.17 14.28 34.02
CA LEU A 166 -16.24 15.35 33.64
C LEU A 166 -15.89 15.27 32.14
N ASP A 167 -16.23 14.17 31.48
CA ASP A 167 -16.05 14.00 30.03
C ASP A 167 -17.22 14.58 29.20
N ILE A 168 -18.21 15.13 29.85
CA ILE A 168 -19.42 15.65 29.20
C ILE A 168 -19.41 17.18 29.10
N VAL A 169 -18.40 17.84 29.62
CA VAL A 169 -18.35 19.32 29.73
C VAL A 169 -17.51 19.94 28.65
#